data_1639561080b3ca73471a2767a4219fb1
#
_entry.id   1639561080b3ca73471a2767a4219fb1
#
_cell.length_a   1.000
_cell.length_b   1.000
_cell.length_c   1.000
_cell.angle_alpha   90.00
_cell.angle_beta   90.00
_cell.angle_gamma   90.00
#
_symmetry.space_group_name_H-M   'P 1'
#
loop_
_entity.id
_entity.type
_entity.pdbx_description
1 polymer ?
#
loop_
_entity_poly.entity_id
_entity_poly.type
_entity_poly.pdbx_seq_one_letter_code
_entity_poly.pdbx_strand_id
1 'polypeptide(L)'
;MDVLLVEDNHEVSLITVEYLTELGHAPTAVTDAEAAIVCLAERAFDAVMTDVSLPGMSGIDLAKELIKKYPKLPVVISSGYGALNVEFILGQRQSNVFVLPKPYDMPTLERTLTQAATFSNS
;
A
#
# COMPACT_ATOMS: atom_id res chain seq x y z
N MET A 1 -0.39 -2.73 -13.21
CA MET A 1 -1.49 -2.31 -12.32
C MET A 1 -1.43 -0.82 -12.04
N ASP A 2 -2.59 -0.21 -11.82
CA ASP A 2 -2.66 1.15 -11.29
C ASP A 2 -2.49 1.07 -9.77
N VAL A 3 -1.38 1.62 -9.27
CA VAL A 3 -1.03 1.56 -7.85
C VAL A 3 -1.07 2.96 -7.25
N LEU A 4 -1.84 3.12 -6.18
CA LEU A 4 -1.84 4.37 -5.41
C LEU A 4 -0.79 4.26 -4.33
N LEU A 5 0.25 5.09 -4.40
CA LEU A 5 1.33 5.11 -3.42
C LEU A 5 1.13 6.23 -2.43
N VAL A 6 1.07 5.90 -1.15
CA VAL A 6 0.93 6.87 -0.06
C VAL A 6 2.22 6.91 0.73
N GLU A 7 3.01 7.95 0.56
CA GLU A 7 4.33 8.09 1.16
C GLU A 7 4.65 9.56 1.37
N ASP A 8 4.91 9.96 2.61
CA ASP A 8 5.22 11.36 2.93
C ASP A 8 6.69 11.74 2.70
N ASN A 9 7.60 10.77 2.69
CA ASN A 9 9.01 11.02 2.41
C ASN A 9 9.22 11.11 0.91
N HIS A 10 9.60 12.31 0.44
CA HIS A 10 9.74 12.58 -0.99
C HIS A 10 10.77 11.67 -1.68
N GLU A 11 11.93 11.46 -1.04
CA GLU A 11 12.99 10.62 -1.62
C GLU A 11 12.56 9.15 -1.72
N VAL A 12 11.92 8.63 -0.69
CA VAL A 12 11.41 7.27 -0.70
C VAL A 12 10.32 7.11 -1.77
N SER A 13 9.45 8.11 -1.88
CA SER A 13 8.40 8.12 -2.89
C SER A 13 8.98 8.05 -4.31
N LEU A 14 10.00 8.85 -4.60
CA LEU A 14 10.64 8.85 -5.92
C LEU A 14 11.25 7.49 -6.26
N ILE A 15 11.95 6.89 -5.32
CA ILE A 15 12.57 5.58 -5.53
C ILE A 15 11.50 4.51 -5.75
N THR A 16 10.44 4.54 -4.95
CA THR A 16 9.36 3.56 -5.07
C THR A 16 8.62 3.72 -6.40
N VAL A 17 8.38 4.96 -6.83
CA VAL A 17 7.78 5.24 -8.14
C VAL A 17 8.65 4.65 -9.27
N GLU A 18 9.97 4.81 -9.18
CA GLU A 18 10.88 4.24 -10.17
C GLU A 18 10.79 2.71 -10.21
N TYR A 19 10.78 2.06 -9.04
CA TYR A 19 10.66 0.61 -8.96
C TYR A 19 9.34 0.13 -9.57
N LEU A 20 8.24 0.77 -9.21
CA LEU A 20 6.92 0.41 -9.72
C LEU A 20 6.86 0.56 -11.24
N THR A 21 7.42 1.65 -11.75
CA THR A 21 7.45 1.91 -13.19
C THR A 21 8.29 0.87 -13.93
N GLU A 22 9.45 0.49 -13.39
CA GLU A 22 10.29 -0.54 -13.99
C GLU A 22 9.61 -1.90 -14.00
N LEU A 23 8.78 -2.18 -13.00
CA LEU A 23 8.02 -3.43 -12.94
C LEU A 23 6.77 -3.43 -13.84
N GLY A 24 6.53 -2.34 -14.56
CA GLY A 24 5.42 -2.24 -15.49
C GLY A 24 4.12 -1.72 -14.90
N HIS A 25 4.16 -1.17 -13.70
CA HIS A 25 2.99 -0.59 -13.04
C HIS A 25 2.87 0.91 -13.32
N ALA A 26 1.67 1.45 -13.11
CA ALA A 26 1.39 2.89 -13.25
C ALA A 26 1.15 3.49 -11.86
N PRO A 27 2.17 4.05 -11.20
CA PRO A 27 2.03 4.61 -9.87
C PRO A 27 1.44 6.02 -9.89
N THR A 28 0.58 6.30 -8.92
CA THR A 28 0.12 7.66 -8.58
C THR A 28 0.53 7.90 -7.14
N ALA A 29 1.37 8.89 -6.89
CA ALA A 29 1.91 9.15 -5.56
C ALA A 29 1.18 10.30 -4.88
N VAL A 30 0.78 10.08 -3.63
CA VAL A 30 0.23 11.11 -2.74
C VAL A 30 1.01 11.08 -1.43
N THR A 31 0.88 12.13 -0.63
CA THR A 31 1.73 12.32 0.55
C THR A 31 1.05 11.99 1.88
N ASP A 32 -0.27 11.86 1.91
CA ASP A 32 -1.00 11.57 3.15
C ASP A 32 -2.25 10.74 2.87
N ALA A 33 -2.84 10.24 3.97
CA ALA A 33 -4.01 9.37 3.88
C ALA A 33 -5.24 10.09 3.33
N GLU A 34 -5.41 11.36 3.67
CA GLU A 34 -6.56 12.13 3.21
C GLU A 34 -6.54 12.29 1.70
N ALA A 35 -5.38 12.57 1.12
CA ALA A 35 -5.22 12.65 -0.33
C ALA A 35 -5.51 11.30 -1.00
N ALA A 36 -5.10 10.20 -0.35
CA ALA A 36 -5.39 8.86 -0.86
C ALA A 36 -6.89 8.58 -0.89
N ILE A 37 -7.61 8.96 0.15
CA ILE A 37 -9.06 8.76 0.24
C ILE A 37 -9.76 9.54 -0.88
N VAL A 38 -9.33 10.77 -1.14
CA VAL A 38 -9.88 11.59 -2.23
C VAL A 38 -9.64 10.93 -3.59
N CYS A 39 -8.40 10.45 -3.84
CA CYS A 39 -8.07 9.78 -5.10
C CYS A 39 -8.93 8.53 -5.31
N LEU A 40 -9.13 7.72 -4.27
CA LEU A 40 -9.93 6.51 -4.37
C LEU A 40 -11.41 6.80 -4.61
N ALA A 41 -11.90 7.94 -4.14
CA ALA A 41 -13.28 8.37 -4.42
C ALA A 41 -13.45 8.83 -5.87
N GLU A 42 -12.39 9.32 -6.49
CA GLU A 42 -12.44 9.87 -7.85
C GLU A 42 -12.22 8.83 -8.94
N ARG A 43 -11.40 7.82 -8.67
CA ARG A 43 -11.14 6.77 -9.65
C ARG A 43 -10.71 5.45 -8.99
N ALA A 44 -10.81 4.36 -9.75
CA ALA A 44 -10.42 3.04 -9.28
C ALA A 44 -8.92 2.84 -9.39
N PHE A 45 -8.36 2.07 -8.44
CA PHE A 45 -6.98 1.61 -8.45
C PHE A 45 -6.97 0.09 -8.26
N ASP A 46 -5.90 -0.54 -8.72
CA ASP A 46 -5.75 -2.00 -8.57
C ASP A 46 -5.16 -2.39 -7.23
N ALA A 47 -4.39 -1.49 -6.62
CA ALA A 47 -3.79 -1.72 -5.30
C ALA A 47 -3.42 -0.39 -4.66
N VAL A 48 -3.35 -0.37 -3.33
CA VAL A 48 -2.83 0.76 -2.57
C VAL A 48 -1.59 0.28 -1.84
N MET A 49 -0.52 1.07 -1.91
CA MET A 49 0.71 0.82 -1.16
C MET A 49 0.92 2.01 -0.23
N THR A 50 0.95 1.77 1.07
CA THR A 50 1.07 2.84 2.06
C THR A 50 2.17 2.55 3.08
N ASP A 51 2.84 3.61 3.53
CA ASP A 51 3.70 3.53 4.69
C ASP A 51 2.83 3.53 5.96
N VAL A 52 3.31 2.90 7.02
CA VAL A 52 2.65 2.93 8.34
C VAL A 52 2.71 4.34 8.93
N SER A 53 3.88 4.99 8.83
CA SER A 53 4.10 6.31 9.43
C SER A 53 3.76 7.40 8.43
N LEU A 54 2.62 8.05 8.64
CA LEU A 54 2.15 9.16 7.81
C LEU A 54 1.75 10.32 8.70
N PRO A 55 1.80 11.57 8.21
CA PRO A 55 1.28 12.70 8.97
C PRO A 55 -0.24 12.61 9.08
N GLY A 56 -0.77 12.97 10.24
CA GLY A 56 -2.21 12.88 10.49
C GLY A 56 -2.66 11.44 10.68
N MET A 57 -3.55 10.95 9.81
CA MET A 57 -4.01 9.57 9.86
C MET A 57 -2.86 8.62 9.48
N SER A 58 -2.61 7.61 10.30
CA SER A 58 -1.55 6.63 10.05
C SER A 58 -1.92 5.70 8.89
N GLY A 59 -0.91 5.00 8.35
CA GLY A 59 -1.15 3.98 7.32
C GLY A 59 -1.99 2.82 7.83
N ILE A 60 -1.91 2.49 9.12
CA ILE A 60 -2.76 1.47 9.74
C ILE A 60 -4.21 1.92 9.76
N ASP A 61 -4.47 3.16 10.17
CA ASP A 61 -5.83 3.69 10.20
C ASP A 61 -6.41 3.79 8.80
N LEU A 62 -5.58 4.20 7.83
CA LEU A 62 -5.99 4.20 6.44
C LEU A 62 -6.38 2.81 5.97
N ALA A 63 -5.55 1.79 6.27
CA ALA A 63 -5.82 0.42 5.90
C ALA A 63 -7.14 -0.07 6.50
N LYS A 64 -7.42 0.26 7.75
CA LYS A 64 -8.69 -0.11 8.41
C LYS A 64 -9.89 0.47 7.67
N GLU A 65 -9.81 1.72 7.25
CA GLU A 65 -10.89 2.33 6.46
C GLU A 65 -11.05 1.68 5.10
N LEU A 66 -9.95 1.40 4.41
CA LEU A 66 -9.97 0.82 3.08
C LEU A 66 -10.51 -0.62 3.10
N ILE A 67 -10.19 -1.39 4.12
CA ILE A 67 -10.71 -2.75 4.29
C ILE A 67 -12.25 -2.75 4.36
N LYS A 68 -12.81 -1.78 5.06
CA LYS A 68 -14.26 -1.66 5.20
C LYS A 68 -14.93 -1.16 3.93
N LYS A 69 -14.34 -0.13 3.31
CA LYS A 69 -14.97 0.55 2.18
C LYS A 69 -14.71 -0.13 0.84
N TYR A 70 -13.54 -0.74 0.69
CA TYR A 70 -13.12 -1.41 -0.54
C TYR A 70 -12.60 -2.80 -0.22
N PRO A 71 -13.47 -3.75 0.11
CA PRO A 71 -13.04 -5.07 0.61
C PRO A 71 -12.28 -5.90 -0.41
N LYS A 72 -12.33 -5.54 -1.69
CA LYS A 72 -11.60 -6.25 -2.75
C LYS A 72 -10.32 -5.54 -3.17
N LEU A 73 -10.03 -4.39 -2.59
CA LEU A 73 -8.83 -3.62 -2.92
C LEU A 73 -7.64 -4.13 -2.11
N PRO A 74 -6.59 -4.64 -2.75
CA PRO A 74 -5.38 -5.04 -2.01
C PRO A 74 -4.68 -3.82 -1.42
N VAL A 75 -4.26 -3.94 -0.16
CA VAL A 75 -3.53 -2.90 0.55
C VAL A 75 -2.17 -3.46 0.95
N VAL A 76 -1.10 -2.86 0.44
CA VAL A 76 0.27 -3.22 0.80
C VAL A 76 0.76 -2.21 1.83
N ILE A 77 1.11 -2.68 3.02
CA ILE A 77 1.62 -1.82 4.09
C ILE A 77 3.12 -2.00 4.20
N SER A 78 3.85 -0.91 4.00
CA SER A 78 5.30 -0.87 4.11
C SER A 78 5.68 -0.38 5.50
N SER A 79 6.48 -1.17 6.22
CA SER A 79 6.80 -0.88 7.62
C SER A 79 8.22 -1.26 7.97
N GLY A 80 8.88 -0.42 8.78
CA GLY A 80 10.15 -0.75 9.42
C GLY A 80 9.98 -1.69 10.62
N TYR A 81 8.75 -1.88 11.09
CA TYR A 81 8.43 -2.81 12.15
C TYR A 81 8.06 -4.17 11.54
N GLY A 82 8.17 -5.22 12.31
CA GLY A 82 7.88 -6.55 11.83
C GLY A 82 6.43 -6.74 11.37
N ALA A 83 6.23 -7.66 10.42
CA ALA A 83 4.92 -7.97 9.87
C ALA A 83 3.90 -8.36 10.95
N LEU A 84 4.36 -9.06 12.00
CA LEU A 84 3.52 -9.49 13.10
C LEU A 84 2.86 -8.32 13.83
N ASN A 85 3.58 -7.19 13.95
CA ASN A 85 3.03 -6.01 14.62
C ASN A 85 1.87 -5.41 13.83
N VAL A 86 1.99 -5.35 12.51
CA VAL A 86 0.94 -4.83 11.65
C VAL A 86 -0.30 -5.70 11.72
N GLU A 87 -0.14 -7.02 11.60
CA GLU A 87 -1.25 -7.96 11.69
C GLU A 87 -1.96 -7.90 13.04
N PHE A 88 -1.16 -7.78 14.12
CA PHE A 88 -1.71 -7.67 15.48
C PHE A 88 -2.52 -6.38 15.65
N ILE A 89 -2.01 -5.26 15.15
CA ILE A 89 -2.69 -3.96 15.26
C ILE A 89 -4.00 -3.96 14.47
N LEU A 90 -4.06 -4.66 13.33
CA LEU A 90 -5.27 -4.79 12.54
C LEU A 90 -6.28 -5.75 13.16
N GLY A 91 -5.89 -6.44 14.23
CA GLY A 91 -6.77 -7.28 15.03
C GLY A 91 -6.89 -8.71 14.57
N GLN A 92 -6.65 -8.99 13.30
CA GLN A 92 -6.63 -10.35 12.78
C GLN A 92 -6.13 -10.30 11.33
N ARG A 93 -5.84 -11.50 10.81
CA ARG A 93 -5.38 -11.62 9.43
C ARG A 93 -6.48 -11.17 8.47
N GLN A 94 -6.14 -10.19 7.64
CA GLN A 94 -7.02 -9.69 6.59
C GLN A 94 -6.49 -10.22 5.24
N SER A 95 -7.36 -10.83 4.46
CA SER A 95 -6.95 -11.46 3.21
C SER A 95 -6.49 -10.47 2.13
N ASN A 96 -6.91 -9.21 2.23
CA ASN A 96 -6.53 -8.18 1.27
C ASN A 96 -5.41 -7.28 1.75
N VAL A 97 -4.76 -7.59 2.87
CA VAL A 97 -3.63 -6.82 3.41
C VAL A 97 -2.35 -7.62 3.26
N PHE A 98 -1.34 -6.98 2.71
CA PHE A 98 -0.01 -7.56 2.49
C PHE A 98 1.02 -6.67 3.15
N VAL A 99 1.97 -7.26 3.87
CA VAL A 99 3.00 -6.49 4.56
C VAL A 99 4.31 -6.58 3.80
N LEU A 100 4.93 -5.41 3.60
CA LEU A 100 6.23 -5.30 2.93
C LEU A 100 7.22 -4.71 3.92
N PRO A 101 8.10 -5.53 4.52
CA PRO A 101 9.08 -5.03 5.50
C PRO A 101 10.09 -4.09 4.86
N LYS A 102 10.43 -3.02 5.55
CA LYS A 102 11.51 -2.10 5.15
C LYS A 102 12.83 -2.52 5.78
N PRO A 103 13.96 -2.38 5.10
CA PRO A 103 14.07 -1.98 3.68
C PRO A 103 13.71 -3.16 2.77
N TYR A 104 13.18 -2.85 1.60
CA TYR A 104 12.84 -3.89 0.62
C TYR A 104 13.57 -3.64 -0.69
N ASP A 105 13.82 -4.72 -1.44
CA ASP A 105 14.42 -4.66 -2.76
C ASP A 105 13.33 -4.86 -3.84
N MET A 106 13.72 -4.72 -5.11
CA MET A 106 12.79 -4.88 -6.21
C MET A 106 12.16 -6.29 -6.27
N PRO A 107 12.92 -7.39 -6.09
CA PRO A 107 12.32 -8.72 -6.10
C PRO A 107 11.26 -8.92 -5.03
N THR A 108 11.48 -8.39 -3.82
CA THR A 108 10.51 -8.48 -2.73
C THR A 108 9.26 -7.66 -3.03
N LEU A 109 9.44 -6.45 -3.55
CA LEU A 109 8.32 -5.60 -3.97
C LEU A 109 7.50 -6.28 -5.06
N GLU A 110 8.17 -6.83 -6.08
CA GLU A 110 7.50 -7.52 -7.18
C GLU A 110 6.68 -8.70 -6.68
N ARG A 111 7.26 -9.51 -5.78
CA ARG A 111 6.58 -10.67 -5.21
C ARG A 111 5.33 -10.26 -4.45
N THR A 112 5.43 -9.20 -3.64
CA THR A 112 4.30 -8.70 -2.86
C THR A 112 3.19 -8.19 -3.77
N LEU A 113 3.53 -7.44 -4.81
CA LEU A 113 2.56 -6.93 -5.78
C LEU A 113 1.92 -8.06 -6.60
N THR A 114 2.67 -9.11 -6.90
CA THR A 114 2.13 -10.29 -7.59
C THR A 114 1.07 -10.97 -6.72
N GLN A 115 1.33 -11.11 -5.43
CA GLN A 115 0.35 -11.66 -4.48
C GLN A 115 -0.90 -10.78 -4.41
N ALA A 116 -0.71 -9.46 -4.38
CA ALA A 116 -1.83 -8.52 -4.36
C ALA A 116 -2.66 -8.61 -5.62
N ALA A 117 -2.02 -8.72 -6.78
CA ALA A 117 -2.72 -8.87 -8.06
C ALA A 117 -3.53 -10.18 -8.11
N THR A 118 -2.97 -11.26 -7.56
CA THR A 118 -3.66 -12.55 -7.50
C THR A 118 -4.92 -12.45 -6.65
N PHE A 119 -4.85 -11.75 -5.52
CA PHE A 119 -6.02 -11.50 -4.70
C PHE A 119 -7.09 -10.71 -5.47
N SER A 120 -6.67 -9.65 -6.16
CA SER A 120 -7.58 -8.77 -6.91
C SER A 120 -8.32 -9.51 -8.03
N ASN A 121 -7.71 -10.58 -8.57
CA ASN A 121 -8.27 -11.37 -9.66
C ASN A 121 -9.03 -12.62 -9.19
N SER A 122 -9.11 -12.85 -7.90
CA SER A 122 -9.77 -14.01 -7.35
C SER A 122 -11.27 -13.83 -7.11
#